data_6dc2d31dab46899fb44b49a4e45df8c8
#
_entry.id   6dc2d31dab46899fb44b49a4e45df8c8
#
_cell.length_a   1.000
_cell.length_b   1.000
_cell.length_c   1.000
_cell.angle_alpha   90.00
_cell.angle_beta   90.00
_cell.angle_gamma   90.00
#
_symmetry.space_group_name_H-M   'P 1'
#
loop_
_entity.id
_entity.type
_entity.pdbx_description
1 polymer ?
#
loop_
_entity_poly.entity_id
_entity_poly.type
_entity_poly.pdbx_seq_one_letter_code
_entity_poly.pdbx_strand_id
1 'polypeptide(L)'
;AGEQLPGVINVSARALASHALSIFGDHSDVMACRQTGCAMLCESSVQEVMDLTPVAHLAAIKGKVPFINFFDGFRTSHEIQKIETWDYEDLKDMADMEAIQAFRDHALNPNHPCQRGSAQNPDIFFQAREACNPFYDALPAVVQEYMDKVNEKIGTDYKLFNYYGAEDAEHIIIAMGSVNDTIEETIDYLTAAGKKVGVVKVRLYRPFCAQAL
;
A
#
# COMPACT_ATOMS: atom_id res chain seq x y z
N ALA A 1 -9.86 -8.30 7.30
CA ALA A 1 -8.61 -8.76 7.94
C ALA A 1 -8.82 -10.07 8.71
N GLY A 2 -9.74 -10.13 9.67
CA GLY A 2 -9.91 -11.30 10.52
C GLY A 2 -10.23 -12.62 9.81
N GLU A 3 -10.93 -12.58 8.70
CA GLU A 3 -11.25 -13.76 7.87
C GLU A 3 -10.23 -13.99 6.73
N GLN A 4 -9.17 -13.18 6.64
CA GLN A 4 -8.16 -13.22 5.57
C GLN A 4 -8.78 -13.14 4.16
N LEU A 5 -9.76 -12.25 4.02
CA LEU A 5 -10.39 -11.98 2.74
C LEU A 5 -9.73 -10.79 2.04
N PRO A 6 -9.55 -10.85 0.73
CA PRO A 6 -9.06 -9.72 -0.04
C PRO A 6 -10.08 -8.58 -0.04
N GLY A 7 -9.58 -7.38 -0.12
CA GLY A 7 -10.39 -6.17 -0.24
C GLY A 7 -9.48 -4.96 -0.32
N VAL A 8 -9.85 -3.96 -1.08
CA VAL A 8 -9.09 -2.71 -1.17
C VAL A 8 -10.03 -1.55 -0.90
N ILE A 9 -9.65 -0.71 0.04
CA ILE A 9 -10.35 0.54 0.37
C ILE A 9 -9.45 1.67 -0.10
N ASN A 10 -9.84 2.34 -1.19
CA ASN A 10 -9.13 3.51 -1.67
C ASN A 10 -9.55 4.75 -0.86
N VAL A 11 -8.59 5.43 -0.29
CA VAL A 11 -8.82 6.53 0.65
C VAL A 11 -8.10 7.79 0.21
N SER A 12 -8.85 8.85 0.01
CA SER A 12 -8.35 10.22 -0.09
C SER A 12 -8.14 10.74 1.35
N ALA A 13 -6.94 10.53 1.90
CA ALA A 13 -6.66 10.71 3.31
C ALA A 13 -6.76 12.17 3.77
N ARG A 14 -7.42 12.40 4.88
CA ARG A 14 -7.67 13.73 5.46
C ARG A 14 -7.64 13.69 6.97
N ALA A 15 -7.59 14.88 7.58
CA ALA A 15 -7.69 15.00 9.02
C ALA A 15 -9.00 14.41 9.55
N LEU A 16 -8.93 13.77 10.72
CA LEU A 16 -10.14 13.34 11.43
C LEU A 16 -11.05 14.53 11.70
N ALA A 17 -12.32 14.39 11.29
CA ALA A 17 -13.32 15.40 11.55
C ALA A 17 -13.59 15.55 13.05
N SER A 18 -13.75 16.79 13.50
CA SER A 18 -14.29 17.15 14.79
C SER A 18 -15.75 17.61 14.59
N HIS A 19 -16.13 18.82 14.98
CA HIS A 19 -17.42 19.38 14.58
C HIS A 19 -17.42 19.99 13.17
N ALA A 20 -16.25 20.04 12.53
CA ALA A 20 -16.07 20.39 11.12
C ALA A 20 -15.00 19.48 10.50
N LEU A 21 -15.04 19.32 9.19
CA LEU A 21 -14.02 18.57 8.44
C LEU A 21 -12.96 19.54 7.89
N SER A 22 -11.75 19.02 7.62
CA SER A 22 -10.75 19.65 6.76
C SER A 22 -10.66 18.88 5.46
N ILE A 23 -10.61 19.58 4.32
CA ILE A 23 -10.48 18.97 3.00
C ILE A 23 -9.03 18.71 2.59
N PHE A 24 -8.07 19.33 3.30
CA PHE A 24 -6.65 19.22 3.00
C PHE A 24 -6.08 17.87 3.43
N GLY A 25 -4.97 17.45 2.76
CA GLY A 25 -4.27 16.22 3.02
C GLY A 25 -3.77 16.13 4.46
N ASP A 26 -4.03 15.00 5.06
CA ASP A 26 -3.58 14.62 6.40
C ASP A 26 -3.74 13.09 6.50
N HIS A 27 -2.90 12.43 7.28
CA HIS A 27 -2.95 10.98 7.41
C HIS A 27 -3.59 10.51 8.73
N SER A 28 -4.17 11.39 9.54
CA SER A 28 -4.70 11.00 10.85
C SER A 28 -5.87 10.01 10.77
N ASP A 29 -6.69 10.04 9.72
CA ASP A 29 -7.77 9.10 9.47
C ASP A 29 -7.25 7.68 9.19
N VAL A 30 -6.33 7.53 8.24
CA VAL A 30 -5.73 6.23 7.92
C VAL A 30 -4.82 5.73 9.04
N MET A 31 -4.11 6.63 9.75
CA MET A 31 -3.32 6.26 10.91
C MET A 31 -4.19 5.75 12.07
N ALA A 32 -5.42 6.25 12.22
CA ALA A 32 -6.38 5.69 13.18
C ALA A 32 -6.71 4.22 12.86
N CYS A 33 -6.66 3.84 11.59
CA CYS A 33 -6.94 2.48 11.11
C CYS A 33 -5.71 1.55 11.09
N ARG A 34 -4.52 2.02 11.44
CA ARG A 34 -3.26 1.24 11.34
C ARG A 34 -3.22 -0.06 12.15
N GLN A 35 -4.11 -0.22 13.12
CA GLN A 35 -4.18 -1.41 13.98
C GLN A 35 -5.32 -2.38 13.61
N THR A 36 -6.04 -2.12 12.52
CA THR A 36 -7.18 -2.95 12.09
C THR A 36 -6.76 -4.28 11.45
N GLY A 37 -5.47 -4.44 11.10
CA GLY A 37 -4.97 -5.59 10.38
C GLY A 37 -4.99 -5.42 8.86
N CYS A 38 -5.42 -4.27 8.34
CA CYS A 38 -5.27 -3.96 6.92
C CYS A 38 -3.81 -3.62 6.60
N ALA A 39 -3.32 -4.07 5.45
CA ALA A 39 -2.11 -3.52 4.87
C ALA A 39 -2.34 -2.07 4.44
N MET A 40 -1.29 -1.27 4.40
CA MET A 40 -1.40 0.15 4.08
C MET A 40 -0.36 0.52 3.02
N LEU A 41 -0.85 0.85 1.84
CA LEU A 41 -0.07 1.30 0.69
C LEU A 41 -0.36 2.78 0.44
N CYS A 42 0.69 3.59 0.29
CA CYS A 42 0.60 5.03 0.09
C CYS A 42 1.16 5.45 -1.25
N GLU A 43 0.45 6.30 -1.96
CA GLU A 43 0.87 6.91 -3.21
C GLU A 43 1.14 8.41 -3.06
N SER A 44 2.08 8.91 -3.85
CA SER A 44 2.50 10.32 -3.80
C SER A 44 1.81 11.20 -4.84
N SER A 45 1.50 10.67 -6.01
CA SER A 45 0.97 11.42 -7.15
C SER A 45 -0.24 10.75 -7.80
N VAL A 46 -0.92 11.46 -8.70
CA VAL A 46 -2.04 10.90 -9.48
C VAL A 46 -1.58 9.73 -10.35
N GLN A 47 -0.37 9.80 -10.91
CA GLN A 47 0.20 8.69 -11.67
C GLN A 47 0.48 7.47 -10.78
N GLU A 48 1.08 7.67 -9.60
CA GLU A 48 1.31 6.57 -8.66
C GLU A 48 -0.01 5.89 -8.22
N VAL A 49 -1.10 6.66 -8.05
CA VAL A 49 -2.42 6.08 -7.75
C VAL A 49 -2.87 5.15 -8.88
N MET A 50 -2.69 5.55 -10.15
CA MET A 50 -3.02 4.72 -11.31
C MET A 50 -2.16 3.45 -11.34
N ASP A 51 -0.87 3.59 -11.08
CA ASP A 51 0.11 2.50 -11.22
C ASP A 51 0.07 1.49 -10.07
N LEU A 52 -0.13 1.95 -8.83
CA LEU A 52 -0.02 1.12 -7.63
C LEU A 52 -1.37 0.58 -7.11
N THR A 53 -2.51 1.16 -7.51
CA THR A 53 -3.81 0.58 -7.18
C THR A 53 -3.94 -0.89 -7.64
N PRO A 54 -3.51 -1.29 -8.85
CA PRO A 54 -3.46 -2.69 -9.24
C PRO A 54 -2.60 -3.56 -8.31
N VAL A 55 -1.46 -3.03 -7.84
CA VAL A 55 -0.60 -3.74 -6.87
C VAL A 55 -1.39 -4.05 -5.60
N ALA A 56 -2.11 -3.08 -5.04
CA ALA A 56 -2.94 -3.30 -3.85
C ALA A 56 -3.99 -4.39 -4.06
N HIS A 57 -4.68 -4.39 -5.21
CA HIS A 57 -5.70 -5.39 -5.53
C HIS A 57 -5.12 -6.80 -5.70
N LEU A 58 -4.06 -6.93 -6.49
CA LEU A 58 -3.42 -8.21 -6.78
C LEU A 58 -2.73 -8.80 -5.54
N ALA A 59 -2.05 -7.94 -4.76
CA ALA A 59 -1.43 -8.34 -3.51
C ALA A 59 -2.46 -8.72 -2.44
N ALA A 60 -3.63 -8.05 -2.39
CA ALA A 60 -4.70 -8.41 -1.47
C ALA A 60 -5.22 -9.83 -1.75
N ILE A 61 -5.41 -10.18 -3.02
CA ILE A 61 -5.88 -11.52 -3.44
C ILE A 61 -4.85 -12.58 -3.09
N LYS A 62 -3.59 -12.40 -3.51
CA LYS A 62 -2.51 -13.37 -3.31
C LYS A 62 -2.12 -13.48 -1.84
N GLY A 63 -1.97 -12.35 -1.16
CA GLY A 63 -1.55 -12.27 0.24
C GLY A 63 -2.67 -12.53 1.25
N LYS A 64 -3.94 -12.59 0.82
CA LYS A 64 -5.12 -12.79 1.69
C LYS A 64 -5.22 -11.76 2.82
N VAL A 65 -4.80 -10.53 2.56
CA VAL A 65 -4.84 -9.41 3.51
C VAL A 65 -5.52 -8.22 2.82
N PRO A 66 -6.52 -7.58 3.43
CA PRO A 66 -7.13 -6.39 2.85
C PRO A 66 -6.18 -5.18 2.94
N PHE A 67 -6.34 -4.25 2.00
CA PHE A 67 -5.54 -3.05 1.91
C PHE A 67 -6.36 -1.78 2.17
N ILE A 68 -5.75 -0.85 2.86
CA ILE A 68 -6.04 0.57 2.78
C ILE A 68 -5.01 1.14 1.81
N ASN A 69 -5.47 1.48 0.61
CA ASN A 69 -4.69 2.11 -0.44
C ASN A 69 -5.00 3.61 -0.38
N PHE A 70 -4.03 4.46 -0.09
CA PHE A 70 -4.33 5.84 0.23
C PHE A 70 -3.35 6.84 -0.36
N PHE A 71 -3.86 8.01 -0.63
CA PHE A 71 -3.16 9.17 -1.15
C PHE A 71 -3.70 10.43 -0.48
N ASP A 72 -3.01 11.55 -0.61
CA ASP A 72 -3.42 12.78 0.05
C ASP A 72 -4.72 13.34 -0.52
N GLY A 73 -5.65 13.60 0.37
CA GLY A 73 -6.86 14.35 0.07
C GLY A 73 -6.53 15.78 -0.35
N PHE A 74 -7.32 16.36 -1.25
CA PHE A 74 -7.14 17.64 -1.87
C PHE A 74 -5.88 17.73 -2.76
N ARG A 75 -4.68 17.48 -2.25
CA ARG A 75 -3.43 17.57 -3.02
C ARG A 75 -3.42 16.60 -4.21
N THR A 76 -3.60 15.32 -3.96
CA THR A 76 -3.65 14.31 -5.02
C THR A 76 -5.07 14.14 -5.57
N SER A 77 -6.09 14.10 -4.70
CA SER A 77 -7.47 13.80 -5.11
C SER A 77 -8.16 14.86 -5.97
N HIS A 78 -7.68 16.11 -5.94
CA HIS A 78 -8.23 17.24 -6.73
C HIS A 78 -7.27 17.76 -7.79
N GLU A 79 -6.11 17.11 -7.93
CA GLU A 79 -5.14 17.48 -8.94
C GLU A 79 -5.61 17.00 -10.31
N ILE A 80 -5.47 17.87 -11.32
CA ILE A 80 -5.78 17.54 -12.72
C ILE A 80 -4.44 17.35 -13.44
N GLN A 81 -4.12 16.10 -13.74
CA GLN A 81 -2.90 15.74 -14.44
C GLN A 81 -3.23 14.87 -15.66
N LYS A 82 -2.41 14.98 -16.69
CA LYS A 82 -2.37 13.99 -17.75
C LYS A 82 -1.55 12.80 -17.23
N ILE A 83 -2.15 11.62 -17.21
CA ILE A 83 -1.52 10.38 -16.77
C ILE A 83 -1.53 9.33 -17.87
N GLU A 84 -0.61 8.40 -17.82
CA GLU A 84 -0.67 7.16 -18.58
C GLU A 84 -1.63 6.19 -17.88
N THR A 85 -2.38 5.44 -18.67
CA THR A 85 -3.38 4.49 -18.15
C THR A 85 -3.03 3.08 -18.56
N TRP A 86 -3.46 2.11 -17.75
CA TRP A 86 -3.26 0.69 -18.04
C TRP A 86 -4.03 0.24 -19.28
N ASP A 87 -3.40 -0.64 -20.08
CA ASP A 87 -4.12 -1.52 -20.97
C ASP A 87 -4.72 -2.68 -20.16
N TYR A 88 -5.94 -3.09 -20.47
CA TYR A 88 -6.61 -4.21 -19.77
C TYR A 88 -5.87 -5.54 -19.94
N GLU A 89 -5.19 -5.75 -21.06
CA GLU A 89 -4.40 -6.96 -21.26
C GLU A 89 -3.18 -7.02 -20.32
N ASP A 90 -2.54 -5.89 -20.03
CA ASP A 90 -1.45 -5.83 -19.05
C ASP A 90 -1.92 -6.15 -17.64
N LEU A 91 -3.10 -5.63 -17.23
CA LEU A 91 -3.69 -5.96 -15.94
C LEU A 91 -4.03 -7.46 -15.84
N LYS A 92 -4.53 -8.04 -16.91
CA LYS A 92 -4.86 -9.46 -17.00
C LYS A 92 -3.61 -10.34 -16.91
N ASP A 93 -2.53 -9.96 -17.58
CA ASP A 93 -1.25 -10.69 -17.54
C ASP A 93 -0.62 -10.72 -16.15
N MET A 94 -0.80 -9.67 -15.37
CA MET A 94 -0.31 -9.62 -13.99
C MET A 94 -1.17 -10.43 -13.01
N ALA A 95 -2.40 -10.79 -13.38
CA ALA A 95 -3.34 -11.46 -12.49
C ALA A 95 -2.91 -12.91 -12.19
N ASP A 96 -2.84 -13.25 -10.90
CA ASP A 96 -2.63 -14.63 -10.44
C ASP A 96 -3.97 -15.38 -10.43
N MET A 97 -4.23 -16.12 -11.50
CA MET A 97 -5.50 -16.85 -11.69
C MET A 97 -5.66 -17.98 -10.68
N GLU A 98 -4.58 -18.57 -10.18
CA GLU A 98 -4.63 -19.60 -9.14
C GLU A 98 -5.08 -18.98 -7.80
N ALA A 99 -4.53 -17.83 -7.44
CA ALA A 99 -4.95 -17.09 -6.24
C ALA A 99 -6.41 -16.62 -6.33
N ILE A 100 -6.85 -16.18 -7.52
CA ILE A 100 -8.25 -15.82 -7.77
C ILE A 100 -9.17 -17.03 -7.63
N GLN A 101 -8.78 -18.17 -8.19
CA GLN A 101 -9.56 -19.40 -8.06
C GLN A 101 -9.61 -19.89 -6.62
N ALA A 102 -8.49 -19.88 -5.91
CA ALA A 102 -8.44 -20.23 -4.49
C ALA A 102 -9.36 -19.33 -3.64
N PHE A 103 -9.43 -18.02 -3.96
CA PHE A 103 -10.37 -17.11 -3.31
C PHE A 103 -11.84 -17.50 -3.59
N ARG A 104 -12.17 -17.85 -4.84
CA ARG A 104 -13.52 -18.30 -5.23
C ARG A 104 -13.92 -19.58 -4.54
N ASP A 105 -12.98 -20.54 -4.47
CA ASP A 105 -13.19 -21.84 -3.82
C ASP A 105 -13.39 -21.71 -2.29
N HIS A 106 -12.84 -20.61 -1.74
CA HIS A 106 -13.03 -20.27 -0.34
C HIS A 106 -14.42 -19.69 -0.03
N ALA A 107 -15.24 -19.39 -1.02
CA ALA A 107 -16.62 -18.91 -0.80
C ALA A 107 -17.47 -19.94 -0.05
N LEU A 108 -18.44 -19.45 0.74
CA LEU A 108 -19.40 -20.34 1.40
C LEU A 108 -20.21 -21.09 0.37
N ASN A 109 -20.25 -22.42 0.49
CA ASN A 109 -20.93 -23.29 -0.45
C ASN A 109 -21.77 -24.32 0.32
N PRO A 110 -23.09 -24.40 0.08
CA PRO A 110 -23.96 -25.35 0.76
C PRO A 110 -23.63 -26.81 0.50
N ASN A 111 -22.95 -27.13 -0.63
CA ASN A 111 -22.50 -28.48 -0.93
C ASN A 111 -21.23 -28.87 -0.13
N HIS A 112 -20.49 -27.87 0.36
CA HIS A 112 -19.31 -28.02 1.21
C HIS A 112 -19.38 -27.06 2.38
N PRO A 113 -20.30 -27.30 3.34
CA PRO A 113 -20.57 -26.36 4.43
C PRO A 113 -19.37 -26.23 5.34
N CYS A 114 -19.07 -24.99 5.71
CA CYS A 114 -18.04 -24.69 6.69
C CYS A 114 -18.50 -23.51 7.58
N GLN A 115 -17.96 -23.45 8.78
CA GLN A 115 -18.23 -22.35 9.71
C GLN A 115 -17.02 -21.40 9.73
N ARG A 116 -17.28 -20.09 9.62
CA ARG A 116 -16.28 -19.03 9.74
C ARG A 116 -16.82 -17.89 10.60
N GLY A 117 -15.89 -17.08 11.14
CA GLY A 117 -16.26 -15.90 11.92
C GLY A 117 -16.98 -16.24 13.22
N SER A 118 -16.74 -17.42 13.80
CA SER A 118 -17.28 -17.80 15.09
C SER A 118 -16.61 -17.04 16.25
N ALA A 119 -17.32 -16.90 17.38
CA ALA A 119 -16.73 -16.41 18.61
C ALA A 119 -15.73 -17.45 19.17
N GLN A 120 -14.59 -16.98 19.61
CA GLN A 120 -13.53 -17.80 20.21
C GLN A 120 -13.23 -17.30 21.62
N ASN A 121 -13.08 -18.25 22.55
CA ASN A 121 -12.66 -17.94 23.90
C ASN A 121 -11.13 -17.65 23.96
N PRO A 122 -10.64 -16.99 25.01
CA PRO A 122 -9.22 -16.65 25.14
C PRO A 122 -8.26 -17.84 25.03
N ASP A 123 -8.70 -19.04 25.36
CA ASP A 123 -7.91 -20.28 25.30
C ASP A 123 -7.54 -20.72 23.87
N ILE A 124 -8.34 -20.32 22.85
CA ILE A 124 -8.08 -20.64 21.44
C ILE A 124 -7.85 -19.38 20.57
N PHE A 125 -8.30 -18.21 21.03
CA PHE A 125 -8.16 -16.96 20.24
C PHE A 125 -6.70 -16.56 20.01
N PHE A 126 -5.82 -16.80 20.99
CA PHE A 126 -4.39 -16.53 20.86
C PHE A 126 -3.78 -17.32 19.70
N GLN A 127 -4.03 -18.63 19.63
CA GLN A 127 -3.52 -19.48 18.55
C GLN A 127 -4.06 -19.05 17.19
N ALA A 128 -5.32 -18.65 17.11
CA ALA A 128 -5.91 -18.13 15.87
C ALA A 128 -5.23 -16.82 15.43
N ARG A 129 -4.86 -15.94 16.37
CA ARG A 129 -4.10 -14.72 16.08
C ARG A 129 -2.67 -15.01 15.62
N GLU A 130 -1.98 -15.96 16.24
CA GLU A 130 -0.65 -16.40 15.83
C GLU A 130 -0.66 -17.05 14.42
N ALA A 131 -1.69 -17.80 14.09
CA ALA A 131 -1.85 -18.42 12.77
C ALA A 131 -1.96 -17.42 11.61
N CYS A 132 -2.24 -16.14 11.89
CA CYS A 132 -2.25 -15.09 10.88
C CYS A 132 -0.85 -14.57 10.51
N ASN A 133 0.16 -14.72 11.39
CA ASN A 133 1.48 -14.13 11.21
C ASN A 133 2.15 -14.48 9.87
N PRO A 134 2.14 -15.73 9.38
CA PRO A 134 2.79 -16.07 8.11
C PRO A 134 2.25 -15.28 6.91
N PHE A 135 0.98 -14.86 6.91
CA PHE A 135 0.42 -14.05 5.84
C PHE A 135 0.97 -12.62 5.86
N TYR A 136 1.14 -12.05 7.05
CA TYR A 136 1.71 -10.72 7.20
C TYR A 136 3.22 -10.72 6.95
N ASP A 137 3.92 -11.77 7.34
CA ASP A 137 5.37 -11.91 7.12
C ASP A 137 5.69 -12.07 5.63
N ALA A 138 4.85 -12.76 4.87
CA ALA A 138 5.01 -12.95 3.43
C ALA A 138 4.58 -11.71 2.61
N LEU A 139 3.72 -10.85 3.15
CA LEU A 139 3.06 -9.79 2.38
C LEU A 139 4.02 -8.77 1.76
N PRO A 140 5.12 -8.31 2.42
CA PRO A 140 6.07 -7.40 1.80
C PRO A 140 6.66 -7.95 0.50
N ALA A 141 7.02 -9.25 0.48
CA ALA A 141 7.54 -9.89 -0.73
C ALA A 141 6.48 -9.99 -1.83
N VAL A 142 5.22 -10.26 -1.47
CA VAL A 142 4.10 -10.29 -2.43
C VAL A 142 3.85 -8.90 -3.03
N VAL A 143 3.90 -7.84 -2.21
CA VAL A 143 3.75 -6.47 -2.70
C VAL A 143 4.89 -6.10 -3.64
N GLN A 144 6.13 -6.41 -3.26
CA GLN A 144 7.30 -6.15 -4.12
C GLN A 144 7.22 -6.93 -5.44
N GLU A 145 6.79 -8.19 -5.43
CA GLU A 145 6.57 -8.97 -6.66
C GLU A 145 5.63 -8.25 -7.65
N TYR A 146 4.53 -7.68 -7.15
CA TYR A 146 3.60 -6.95 -8.02
C TYR A 146 4.13 -5.57 -8.42
N MET A 147 4.90 -4.89 -7.57
CA MET A 147 5.62 -3.69 -7.96
C MET A 147 6.62 -3.99 -9.08
N ASP A 148 7.35 -5.11 -8.99
CA ASP A 148 8.31 -5.52 -10.03
C ASP A 148 7.61 -5.82 -11.37
N LYS A 149 6.45 -6.46 -11.35
CA LYS A 149 5.62 -6.66 -12.55
C LYS A 149 5.16 -5.34 -13.16
N VAL A 150 4.74 -4.38 -12.34
CA VAL A 150 4.40 -3.03 -12.79
C VAL A 150 5.62 -2.36 -13.40
N ASN A 151 6.77 -2.38 -12.71
CA ASN A 151 8.01 -1.79 -13.19
C ASN A 151 8.43 -2.36 -14.56
N GLU A 152 8.30 -3.67 -14.76
CA GLU A 152 8.60 -4.33 -16.03
C GLU A 152 7.67 -3.85 -17.16
N LYS A 153 6.38 -3.65 -16.87
CA LYS A 153 5.38 -3.26 -17.86
C LYS A 153 5.49 -1.80 -18.30
N ILE A 154 5.75 -0.90 -17.36
CA ILE A 154 5.69 0.55 -17.61
C ILE A 154 7.02 1.28 -17.43
N GLY A 155 8.11 0.56 -17.11
CA GLY A 155 9.46 1.12 -17.04
C GLY A 155 9.71 2.02 -15.81
N THR A 156 9.05 1.71 -14.70
CA THR A 156 9.21 2.42 -13.41
C THR A 156 10.21 1.69 -12.48
N ASP A 157 10.42 2.21 -11.26
CA ASP A 157 11.28 1.60 -10.22
C ASP A 157 10.58 1.62 -8.85
N TYR A 158 9.31 1.20 -8.81
CA TYR A 158 8.58 1.14 -7.55
C TYR A 158 9.14 0.05 -6.63
N LYS A 159 9.38 0.45 -5.38
CA LYS A 159 9.81 -0.42 -4.27
C LYS A 159 9.00 -0.11 -3.03
N LEU A 160 9.04 -1.01 -2.05
CA LEU A 160 8.41 -0.76 -0.74
C LEU A 160 8.90 0.55 -0.13
N PHE A 161 10.18 0.86 -0.34
CA PHE A 161 10.84 2.12 -0.03
C PHE A 161 11.72 2.52 -1.22
N ASN A 162 11.63 3.75 -1.67
CA ASN A 162 12.54 4.29 -2.67
C ASN A 162 13.40 5.37 -2.04
N TYR A 163 14.69 5.32 -2.30
CA TYR A 163 15.62 6.37 -1.93
C TYR A 163 15.81 7.34 -3.11
N TYR A 164 15.87 8.63 -2.78
CA TYR A 164 16.25 9.67 -3.73
C TYR A 164 17.19 10.68 -3.07
N GLY A 165 18.30 11.06 -3.71
CA GLY A 165 19.25 12.05 -3.25
C GLY A 165 20.70 11.61 -3.32
N ALA A 166 21.58 12.26 -2.54
CA ALA A 166 23.01 12.00 -2.52
C ALA A 166 23.32 10.59 -1.96
N GLU A 167 24.21 9.84 -2.62
CA GLU A 167 24.64 8.51 -2.14
C GLU A 167 25.32 8.56 -0.76
N ASP A 168 25.96 9.67 -0.45
CA ASP A 168 26.65 9.95 0.82
C ASP A 168 25.88 10.96 1.69
N ALA A 169 24.56 10.90 1.65
CA ALA A 169 23.69 11.82 2.40
C ALA A 169 24.00 11.80 3.91
N GLU A 170 24.17 12.98 4.49
CA GLU A 170 24.35 13.18 5.93
C GLU A 170 23.03 13.40 6.66
N HIS A 171 21.98 13.81 5.90
CA HIS A 171 20.64 14.03 6.40
C HIS A 171 19.64 13.37 5.46
N ILE A 172 18.81 12.48 6.03
CA ILE A 172 17.78 11.76 5.27
C ILE A 172 16.43 12.06 5.89
N ILE A 173 15.48 12.48 5.05
CA ILE A 173 14.07 12.60 5.42
C ILE A 173 13.38 11.27 5.11
N ILE A 174 12.51 10.82 5.99
CA ILE A 174 11.60 9.70 5.71
C ILE A 174 10.21 10.29 5.58
N ALA A 175 9.58 10.13 4.41
CA ALA A 175 8.32 10.77 4.09
C ALA A 175 7.36 9.83 3.36
N MET A 176 6.08 10.20 3.36
CA MET A 176 4.99 9.45 2.77
C MET A 176 3.94 10.40 2.18
N GLY A 177 3.35 10.06 1.03
CA GLY A 177 2.35 10.87 0.36
C GLY A 177 2.92 11.97 -0.53
N SER A 178 2.09 12.95 -0.88
CA SER A 178 2.38 13.97 -1.91
C SER A 178 3.53 14.93 -1.56
N VAL A 179 3.95 14.98 -0.31
CA VAL A 179 5.11 15.78 0.10
C VAL A 179 6.42 15.30 -0.57
N ASN A 180 6.48 14.04 -1.02
CA ASN A 180 7.67 13.48 -1.64
C ASN A 180 8.09 14.25 -2.91
N ASP A 181 7.15 14.66 -3.75
CA ASP A 181 7.47 15.41 -4.97
C ASP A 181 8.15 16.75 -4.64
N THR A 182 7.63 17.45 -3.63
CA THR A 182 8.25 18.71 -3.15
C THR A 182 9.61 18.48 -2.51
N ILE A 183 9.78 17.36 -1.80
CA ILE A 183 11.07 17.01 -1.19
C ILE A 183 12.11 16.70 -2.26
N GLU A 184 11.77 15.99 -3.33
CA GLU A 184 12.70 15.70 -4.44
C GLU A 184 13.21 16.96 -5.10
N GLU A 185 12.33 17.90 -5.46
CA GLU A 185 12.75 19.21 -6.00
C GLU A 185 13.65 19.98 -5.00
N THR A 186 13.33 19.89 -3.70
CA THR A 186 14.14 20.52 -2.66
C THR A 186 15.52 19.89 -2.55
N ILE A 187 15.58 18.54 -2.65
CA ILE A 187 16.85 17.80 -2.64
C ILE A 187 17.72 18.20 -3.84
N ASP A 188 17.14 18.32 -5.02
CA ASP A 188 17.87 18.75 -6.23
C ASP A 188 18.46 20.14 -6.03
N TYR A 189 17.68 21.08 -5.50
CA TYR A 189 18.16 22.43 -5.21
C TYR A 189 19.29 22.42 -4.16
N LEU A 190 19.14 21.67 -3.08
CA LEU A 190 20.13 21.60 -2.00
C LEU A 190 21.41 20.87 -2.45
N THR A 191 21.27 19.81 -3.21
CA THR A 191 22.41 19.06 -3.77
C THR A 191 23.21 19.91 -4.75
N ALA A 192 22.54 20.70 -5.60
CA ALA A 192 23.19 21.68 -6.45
C ALA A 192 23.96 22.76 -5.65
N ALA A 193 23.53 23.04 -4.41
CA ALA A 193 24.23 23.91 -3.47
C ALA A 193 25.29 23.17 -2.61
N GLY A 194 25.64 21.93 -2.94
CA GLY A 194 26.67 21.12 -2.28
C GLY A 194 26.24 20.51 -0.94
N LYS A 195 24.94 20.38 -0.69
CA LYS A 195 24.43 19.70 0.50
C LYS A 195 24.21 18.20 0.25
N LYS A 196 24.51 17.39 1.25
CA LYS A 196 24.38 15.93 1.22
C LYS A 196 23.07 15.51 1.89
N VAL A 197 22.01 15.51 1.11
CA VAL A 197 20.64 15.26 1.59
C VAL A 197 19.95 14.20 0.74
N GLY A 198 18.98 13.51 1.34
CA GLY A 198 18.19 12.51 0.65
C GLY A 198 16.81 12.31 1.29
N VAL A 199 15.97 11.56 0.61
CA VAL A 199 14.66 11.13 1.12
C VAL A 199 14.48 9.63 0.91
N VAL A 200 13.86 8.99 1.90
CA VAL A 200 13.26 7.67 1.75
C VAL A 200 11.76 7.84 1.62
N LYS A 201 11.24 7.49 0.45
CA LYS A 201 9.80 7.49 0.16
C LYS A 201 9.19 6.17 0.63
N VAL A 202 8.26 6.24 1.56
CA VAL A 202 7.56 5.05 2.10
C VAL A 202 6.31 4.80 1.27
N ARG A 203 6.23 3.61 0.63
CA ARG A 203 5.01 3.15 -0.05
C ARG A 203 4.27 2.11 0.77
N LEU A 204 4.92 1.02 1.18
CA LEU A 204 4.29 0.05 2.07
C LEU A 204 4.54 0.44 3.54
N TYR A 205 3.55 1.05 4.16
CA TYR A 205 3.61 1.40 5.58
C TYR A 205 3.29 0.22 6.50
N ARG A 206 2.36 -0.66 6.10
CA ARG A 206 1.97 -1.86 6.86
C ARG A 206 1.76 -3.05 5.93
N PRO A 207 2.34 -4.24 6.25
CA PRO A 207 3.33 -4.45 7.32
C PRO A 207 4.64 -3.72 7.02
N PHE A 208 5.29 -3.22 8.06
CA PHE A 208 6.57 -2.51 7.90
C PHE A 208 7.71 -3.52 7.73
N CYS A 209 8.47 -3.39 6.66
CA CYS A 209 9.60 -4.27 6.34
C CYS A 209 10.92 -3.54 6.62
N ALA A 210 11.45 -3.69 7.84
CA ALA A 210 12.70 -3.04 8.23
C ALA A 210 13.92 -3.53 7.43
N GLN A 211 13.85 -4.73 6.86
CA GLN A 211 14.94 -5.29 6.04
C GLN A 211 15.03 -4.62 4.65
N ALA A 212 13.94 -4.04 4.17
CA ALA A 212 13.89 -3.36 2.88
C ALA A 212 14.23 -1.85 2.99
N LEU A 213 14.24 -1.30 4.20
CA LEU A 213 14.63 0.07 4.51
C LEU A 213 16.15 0.19 4.65
#